data_1c37e7ee5795577a5a764c3bceae7dc8
#
_entry.id   1c37e7ee5795577a5a764c3bceae7dc8
#
_cell.length_a   1.000
_cell.length_b   1.000
_cell.length_c   1.000
_cell.angle_alpha   90.00
_cell.angle_beta   90.00
_cell.angle_gamma   90.00
#
_symmetry.space_group_name_H-M   'P 1'
#
loop_
_entity.id
_entity.type
_entity.pdbx_description
1 polymer ?
#
loop_
_entity_poly.entity_id
_entity_poly.type
_entity_poly.pdbx_seq_one_letter_code
_entity_poly.pdbx_strand_id
1 'polypeptide(L)'
;MKTEKFIKTTLEVVGFPFTIANIYFNEKNKLSEIGDLVKVKDRVVHTIVSECEEATCTVILDAGLGCCSIDWYYIQPQLSKLCKVISFDRAGYGWSSATDKPYTSEDVVNDLSEILKKLQIKPPYILVGHSFGGLNMRLFASKYPDEVTSLILIDSVHENRYLSGEWGTVRRKIQRKSLRLFKFGYLTSGLGLPKLLKQPVGRRQLPEPYQKYIKYIGYHPNSYEAVYKEFLYSEQSAKQLINATPLNSELAVTIISSNNTDPTWVEQQKLLSNLTNNTFQIKTTTNHSIHLENPELIIDTISRAVKQLDDGMSTVLFANE
;
A
#
# COMPACT_ATOMS: atom_id res chain seq x y z
N MET A 1 -7.14 -21.62 1.02
CA MET A 1 -7.83 -20.85 -0.07
C MET A 1 -8.88 -21.67 -0.83
N LYS A 2 -8.62 -22.87 -1.38
CA LYS A 2 -9.67 -23.65 -2.10
C LYS A 2 -10.90 -23.92 -1.23
N THR A 3 -10.70 -24.37 0.01
CA THR A 3 -11.77 -24.62 0.98
C THR A 3 -12.55 -23.37 1.33
N GLU A 4 -11.86 -22.22 1.56
CA GLU A 4 -12.52 -20.95 1.85
C GLU A 4 -13.34 -20.44 0.66
N LYS A 5 -12.84 -20.60 -0.56
CA LYS A 5 -13.57 -20.25 -1.79
C LYS A 5 -14.85 -21.10 -1.91
N PHE A 6 -14.74 -22.40 -1.66
CA PHE A 6 -15.89 -23.30 -1.64
C PHE A 6 -16.94 -22.86 -0.59
N ILE A 7 -16.52 -22.59 0.66
CA ILE A 7 -17.41 -22.11 1.72
C ILE A 7 -18.08 -20.80 1.31
N LYS A 8 -17.31 -19.83 0.78
CA LYS A 8 -17.85 -18.54 0.29
C LYS A 8 -18.94 -18.77 -0.76
N THR A 9 -18.66 -19.56 -1.81
CA THR A 9 -19.62 -19.87 -2.86
C THR A 9 -20.88 -20.55 -2.29
N THR A 10 -20.72 -21.50 -1.37
CA THR A 10 -21.86 -22.15 -0.70
C THR A 10 -22.72 -21.14 0.04
N LEU A 11 -22.10 -20.21 0.81
CA LEU A 11 -22.84 -19.16 1.52
C LEU A 11 -23.59 -18.25 0.54
N GLU A 12 -22.96 -17.87 -0.58
CA GLU A 12 -23.56 -17.03 -1.62
C GLU A 12 -24.75 -17.73 -2.33
N VAL A 13 -24.65 -19.04 -2.55
CA VAL A 13 -25.74 -19.84 -3.13
C VAL A 13 -26.89 -20.00 -2.14
N VAL A 14 -26.61 -20.38 -0.89
CA VAL A 14 -27.65 -20.52 0.15
C VAL A 14 -28.31 -19.18 0.47
N GLY A 15 -27.54 -18.12 0.53
CA GLY A 15 -28.01 -16.75 0.76
C GLY A 15 -28.34 -15.97 -0.53
N PHE A 16 -28.72 -16.64 -1.63
CA PHE A 16 -28.84 -16.04 -2.95
C PHE A 16 -29.67 -14.74 -3.01
N PRO A 17 -30.78 -14.55 -2.25
CA PRO A 17 -31.53 -13.28 -2.29
C PRO A 17 -30.67 -12.09 -1.83
N PHE A 18 -29.84 -12.28 -0.80
CA PHE A 18 -28.91 -11.26 -0.30
C PHE A 18 -27.74 -11.04 -1.27
N THR A 19 -27.24 -12.11 -1.89
CA THR A 19 -26.20 -12.04 -2.92
C THR A 19 -26.67 -11.21 -4.12
N ILE A 20 -27.87 -11.50 -4.65
CA ILE A 20 -28.44 -10.73 -5.76
C ILE A 20 -28.67 -9.27 -5.37
N ALA A 21 -29.22 -9.00 -4.19
CA ALA A 21 -29.41 -7.65 -3.71
C ALA A 21 -28.06 -6.89 -3.61
N ASN A 22 -27.02 -7.56 -3.08
CA ASN A 22 -25.70 -6.95 -2.97
C ASN A 22 -25.06 -6.67 -4.34
N ILE A 23 -25.18 -7.58 -5.31
CA ILE A 23 -24.74 -7.36 -6.69
C ILE A 23 -25.48 -6.15 -7.28
N TYR A 24 -26.80 -6.11 -7.19
CA TYR A 24 -27.61 -5.01 -7.70
C TYR A 24 -27.17 -3.66 -7.10
N PHE A 25 -26.97 -3.59 -5.77
CA PHE A 25 -26.54 -2.36 -5.11
C PHE A 25 -25.12 -1.96 -5.49
N ASN A 26 -24.20 -2.91 -5.70
CA ASN A 26 -22.85 -2.61 -6.14
C ASN A 26 -22.84 -2.07 -7.57
N GLU A 27 -23.59 -2.67 -8.49
CA GLU A 27 -23.71 -2.17 -9.87
C GLU A 27 -24.39 -0.78 -9.91
N LYS A 28 -25.48 -0.59 -9.15
CA LYS A 28 -26.16 0.71 -9.06
C LYS A 28 -25.28 1.84 -8.52
N ASN A 29 -24.35 1.53 -7.62
CA ASN A 29 -23.44 2.50 -7.00
C ASN A 29 -22.04 2.46 -7.64
N LYS A 30 -21.88 1.79 -8.77
CA LYS A 30 -20.62 1.73 -9.50
C LYS A 30 -20.15 3.14 -9.84
N LEU A 31 -18.90 3.40 -9.52
CA LEU A 31 -18.22 4.65 -9.85
C LEU A 31 -17.19 4.37 -10.93
N SER A 32 -17.08 5.29 -11.88
CA SER A 32 -15.98 5.28 -12.83
C SER A 32 -14.66 5.42 -12.10
N GLU A 33 -13.64 4.77 -12.62
CA GLU A 33 -12.27 4.92 -12.18
C GLU A 33 -11.76 6.36 -12.34
N ILE A 34 -10.85 6.73 -11.46
CA ILE A 34 -10.03 7.95 -11.60
C ILE A 34 -8.66 7.47 -12.06
N GLY A 35 -8.24 7.84 -13.27
CA GLY A 35 -6.98 7.35 -13.82
C GLY A 35 -7.19 6.23 -14.84
N ASP A 36 -6.20 5.34 -14.99
CA ASP A 36 -6.12 4.39 -16.06
C ASP A 36 -6.11 2.93 -15.59
N LEU A 37 -6.58 2.04 -16.47
CA LEU A 37 -6.54 0.61 -16.28
C LEU A 37 -5.44 -0.01 -17.16
N VAL A 38 -4.34 -0.43 -16.56
CA VAL A 38 -3.20 -1.02 -17.24
C VAL A 38 -3.32 -2.54 -17.24
N LYS A 39 -3.27 -3.18 -18.40
CA LYS A 39 -3.27 -4.64 -18.49
C LYS A 39 -1.92 -5.19 -18.06
N VAL A 40 -1.91 -5.99 -16.99
CA VAL A 40 -0.74 -6.68 -16.46
C VAL A 40 -1.01 -8.18 -16.48
N LYS A 41 -0.33 -8.91 -17.36
CA LYS A 41 -0.55 -10.35 -17.59
C LYS A 41 -2.03 -10.67 -17.93
N ASP A 42 -2.70 -11.40 -17.04
CA ASP A 42 -4.09 -11.88 -17.19
C ASP A 42 -5.13 -10.98 -16.50
N ARG A 43 -4.73 -9.83 -15.94
CA ARG A 43 -5.58 -8.92 -15.17
C ARG A 43 -5.30 -7.45 -15.49
N VAL A 44 -6.12 -6.58 -14.97
CA VAL A 44 -5.97 -5.12 -15.07
C VAL A 44 -5.57 -4.56 -13.72
N VAL A 45 -4.65 -3.62 -13.73
CA VAL A 45 -4.21 -2.86 -12.56
C VAL A 45 -4.58 -1.40 -12.76
N HIS A 46 -5.28 -0.83 -11.80
CA HIS A 46 -5.62 0.58 -11.80
C HIS A 46 -4.43 1.42 -11.35
N THR A 47 -4.20 2.52 -12.06
CA THR A 47 -3.13 3.47 -11.80
C THR A 47 -3.63 4.90 -11.90
N ILE A 48 -3.08 5.78 -11.09
CA ILE A 48 -3.25 7.23 -11.25
C ILE A 48 -1.88 7.80 -11.57
N VAL A 49 -1.70 8.29 -12.80
CA VAL A 49 -0.47 8.96 -13.25
C VAL A 49 -0.75 10.45 -13.32
N SER A 50 0.10 11.23 -12.69
CA SER A 50 0.09 12.68 -12.76
C SER A 50 1.37 13.12 -13.46
N GLU A 51 1.21 13.65 -14.67
CA GLU A 51 2.32 14.10 -15.51
C GLU A 51 2.91 15.43 -15.03
N CYS A 52 4.22 15.60 -15.29
CA CYS A 52 4.94 16.85 -15.16
C CYS A 52 5.94 16.92 -16.33
N GLU A 53 5.85 17.93 -17.15
CA GLU A 53 6.64 18.05 -18.41
C GLU A 53 8.15 18.13 -18.14
N GLU A 54 8.54 18.81 -17.06
CA GLU A 54 9.95 19.03 -16.69
C GLU A 54 10.45 18.00 -15.66
N ALA A 55 9.74 16.88 -15.48
CA ALA A 55 10.09 15.90 -14.47
C ALA A 55 11.43 15.19 -14.74
N THR A 56 12.35 15.28 -13.80
CA THR A 56 13.65 14.58 -13.81
C THR A 56 13.57 13.21 -13.17
N CYS A 57 12.51 12.96 -12.38
CA CYS A 57 12.26 11.69 -11.68
C CYS A 57 10.76 11.34 -11.62
N THR A 58 10.50 10.12 -11.19
CA THR A 58 9.12 9.68 -10.89
C THR A 58 9.00 9.27 -9.42
N VAL A 59 8.01 9.82 -8.74
CA VAL A 59 7.59 9.40 -7.41
C VAL A 59 6.58 8.28 -7.51
N ILE A 60 6.82 7.15 -6.83
CA ILE A 60 5.95 5.97 -6.82
C ILE A 60 5.35 5.83 -5.42
N LEU A 61 4.02 5.82 -5.33
CA LEU A 61 3.26 5.80 -4.07
C LEU A 61 2.57 4.45 -3.88
N ASP A 62 2.88 3.71 -2.81
CA ASP A 62 2.19 2.47 -2.43
C ASP A 62 1.52 2.61 -1.06
N ALA A 63 0.23 2.30 -1.02
CA ALA A 63 -0.62 2.47 0.16
C ALA A 63 -0.47 1.31 1.17
N GLY A 64 -1.03 1.48 2.38
CA GLY A 64 -1.02 0.45 3.42
C GLY A 64 -1.94 -0.75 3.15
N LEU A 65 -1.93 -1.72 4.06
CA LEU A 65 -2.81 -2.90 4.04
C LEU A 65 -4.29 -2.47 3.98
N GLY A 66 -5.03 -2.96 3.01
CA GLY A 66 -6.43 -2.61 2.82
C GLY A 66 -6.69 -1.25 2.19
N CYS A 67 -5.65 -0.50 1.86
CA CYS A 67 -5.71 0.84 1.28
C CYS A 67 -5.42 0.83 -0.23
N CYS A 68 -5.69 1.92 -0.92
CA CYS A 68 -5.57 2.05 -2.37
C CYS A 68 -5.06 3.44 -2.77
N SER A 69 -4.91 3.68 -4.06
CA SER A 69 -4.41 4.92 -4.65
C SER A 69 -5.13 6.18 -4.17
N ILE A 70 -6.43 6.08 -3.84
CA ILE A 70 -7.22 7.22 -3.33
C ILE A 70 -6.68 7.77 -2.01
N ASP A 71 -5.95 7.00 -1.22
CA ASP A 71 -5.33 7.48 0.03
C ASP A 71 -4.34 8.64 -0.23
N TRP A 72 -3.85 8.77 -1.47
CA TRP A 72 -2.91 9.82 -1.91
C TRP A 72 -3.58 11.05 -2.53
N TYR A 73 -4.92 11.16 -2.43
CA TYR A 73 -5.76 12.17 -3.07
C TYR A 73 -5.29 13.62 -2.89
N TYR A 74 -4.66 13.92 -1.77
CA TYR A 74 -4.15 15.26 -1.46
C TYR A 74 -2.68 15.42 -1.89
N ILE A 75 -1.86 14.42 -1.63
CA ILE A 75 -0.42 14.46 -1.83
C ILE A 75 -0.06 14.43 -3.33
N GLN A 76 -0.63 13.49 -4.07
CA GLN A 76 -0.28 13.29 -5.48
C GLN A 76 -0.49 14.53 -6.35
N PRO A 77 -1.62 15.29 -6.26
CA PRO A 77 -1.80 16.50 -7.05
C PRO A 77 -0.86 17.64 -6.67
N GLN A 78 -0.34 17.69 -5.45
CA GLN A 78 0.65 18.70 -5.06
C GLN A 78 2.03 18.39 -5.62
N LEU A 79 2.43 17.13 -5.56
CA LEU A 79 3.71 16.65 -6.06
C LEU A 79 3.80 16.71 -7.59
N SER A 80 2.67 16.56 -8.31
CA SER A 80 2.64 16.63 -9.78
C SER A 80 3.05 17.97 -10.36
N LYS A 81 3.17 19.01 -9.53
CA LYS A 81 3.72 20.32 -9.92
C LYS A 81 5.27 20.31 -9.97
N LEU A 82 5.92 19.29 -9.42
CA LEU A 82 7.36 19.20 -9.30
C LEU A 82 7.96 17.98 -10.03
N CYS A 83 7.23 16.89 -10.08
CA CYS A 83 7.70 15.62 -10.64
C CYS A 83 6.55 14.78 -11.18
N LYS A 84 6.86 13.78 -11.97
CA LYS A 84 5.87 12.75 -12.34
C LYS A 84 5.54 11.92 -11.10
N VAL A 85 4.26 11.61 -10.91
CA VAL A 85 3.80 10.82 -9.77
C VAL A 85 2.90 9.68 -10.24
N ILE A 86 3.13 8.48 -9.74
CA ILE A 86 2.25 7.33 -9.96
C ILE A 86 1.84 6.71 -8.62
N SER A 87 0.56 6.48 -8.47
CA SER A 87 0.00 5.55 -7.47
C SER A 87 -0.76 4.43 -8.16
N PHE A 88 -0.91 3.28 -7.52
CA PHE A 88 -1.56 2.12 -8.09
C PHE A 88 -2.34 1.32 -7.05
N ASP A 89 -3.30 0.54 -7.52
CA ASP A 89 -4.09 -0.34 -6.68
C ASP A 89 -3.56 -1.76 -6.80
N ARG A 90 -3.11 -2.36 -5.70
CA ARG A 90 -2.72 -3.76 -5.67
C ARG A 90 -3.91 -4.67 -6.00
N ALA A 91 -3.65 -5.91 -6.42
CA ALA A 91 -4.68 -6.84 -6.87
C ALA A 91 -5.90 -6.92 -5.93
N GLY A 92 -7.08 -6.65 -6.46
CA GLY A 92 -8.37 -6.68 -5.78
C GLY A 92 -8.72 -5.43 -4.97
N TYR A 93 -7.81 -4.48 -4.82
CA TYR A 93 -8.12 -3.17 -4.24
C TYR A 93 -8.54 -2.18 -5.31
N GLY A 94 -9.22 -1.12 -4.90
CA GLY A 94 -9.66 -0.06 -5.79
C GLY A 94 -10.44 -0.60 -6.99
N TRP A 95 -9.95 -0.28 -8.17
CA TRP A 95 -10.48 -0.77 -9.44
C TRP A 95 -9.63 -1.88 -10.08
N SER A 96 -8.58 -2.34 -9.38
CA SER A 96 -7.76 -3.44 -9.86
C SER A 96 -8.48 -4.78 -9.81
N SER A 97 -8.24 -5.62 -10.82
CA SER A 97 -8.75 -6.99 -10.86
C SER A 97 -8.24 -7.80 -9.67
N ALA A 98 -9.11 -8.61 -9.08
CA ALA A 98 -8.71 -9.61 -8.11
C ALA A 98 -7.86 -10.72 -8.77
N THR A 99 -7.15 -11.48 -7.95
CA THR A 99 -6.39 -12.67 -8.39
C THR A 99 -6.79 -13.89 -7.57
N ASP A 100 -6.91 -15.05 -8.22
CA ASP A 100 -7.15 -16.31 -7.52
C ASP A 100 -5.89 -16.92 -6.89
N LYS A 101 -4.72 -16.39 -7.25
CA LYS A 101 -3.41 -16.86 -6.74
C LYS A 101 -3.06 -16.20 -5.40
N PRO A 102 -2.12 -16.75 -4.62
CA PRO A 102 -1.40 -16.01 -3.59
C PRO A 102 -0.88 -14.68 -4.18
N TYR A 103 -0.96 -13.63 -3.39
CA TYR A 103 -0.47 -12.32 -3.81
C TYR A 103 0.40 -11.75 -2.70
N THR A 104 1.69 -11.62 -2.98
CA THR A 104 2.75 -11.27 -2.05
C THR A 104 3.46 -10.00 -2.49
N SER A 105 4.38 -9.50 -1.68
CA SER A 105 5.21 -8.33 -2.04
C SER A 105 5.99 -8.54 -3.34
N GLU A 106 6.45 -9.76 -3.62
CA GLU A 106 7.11 -10.05 -4.90
C GLU A 106 6.17 -9.91 -6.10
N ASP A 107 4.90 -10.32 -5.95
CA ASP A 107 3.89 -10.13 -6.99
C ASP A 107 3.61 -8.64 -7.20
N VAL A 108 3.53 -7.86 -6.12
CA VAL A 108 3.37 -6.38 -6.19
C VAL A 108 4.52 -5.74 -6.94
N VAL A 109 5.77 -6.11 -6.61
CA VAL A 109 6.98 -5.59 -7.25
C VAL A 109 7.03 -5.95 -8.74
N ASN A 110 6.66 -7.18 -9.08
CA ASN A 110 6.62 -7.64 -10.48
C ASN A 110 5.54 -6.90 -11.27
N ASP A 111 4.36 -6.69 -10.69
CA ASP A 111 3.29 -5.93 -11.33
C ASP A 111 3.68 -4.47 -11.54
N LEU A 112 4.26 -3.83 -10.52
CA LEU A 112 4.72 -2.44 -10.61
C LEU A 112 5.79 -2.29 -11.72
N SER A 113 6.78 -3.18 -11.77
CA SER A 113 7.80 -3.17 -12.83
C SER A 113 7.16 -3.30 -14.23
N GLU A 114 6.14 -4.16 -14.38
CA GLU A 114 5.44 -4.30 -15.66
C GLU A 114 4.60 -3.05 -16.01
N ILE A 115 3.95 -2.43 -15.01
CA ILE A 115 3.22 -1.17 -15.17
C ILE A 115 4.15 -0.07 -15.67
N LEU A 116 5.27 0.15 -15.00
CA LEU A 116 6.25 1.18 -15.35
C LEU A 116 6.76 1.00 -16.79
N LYS A 117 7.07 -0.24 -17.20
CA LYS A 117 7.48 -0.56 -18.56
C LYS A 117 6.39 -0.27 -19.58
N LYS A 118 5.14 -0.65 -19.33
CA LYS A 118 4.01 -0.44 -20.24
C LYS A 118 3.64 1.02 -20.41
N LEU A 119 3.73 1.79 -19.34
CA LEU A 119 3.50 3.22 -19.34
C LEU A 119 4.74 4.01 -19.79
N GLN A 120 5.84 3.33 -20.11
CA GLN A 120 7.12 3.94 -20.51
C GLN A 120 7.66 4.95 -19.46
N ILE A 121 7.34 4.72 -18.20
CA ILE A 121 7.84 5.50 -17.07
C ILE A 121 9.26 5.04 -16.76
N LYS A 122 10.21 5.95 -16.93
CA LYS A 122 11.65 5.66 -16.77
C LYS A 122 12.16 6.07 -15.40
N PRO A 123 13.23 5.38 -14.89
CA PRO A 123 13.94 5.86 -13.70
C PRO A 123 14.65 7.20 -13.99
N PRO A 124 15.08 7.93 -12.94
CA PRO A 124 15.19 7.49 -11.56
C PRO A 124 13.87 7.55 -10.78
N TYR A 125 13.70 6.65 -9.79
CA TYR A 125 12.52 6.56 -8.96
C TYR A 125 12.79 7.01 -7.52
N ILE A 126 11.84 7.76 -6.95
CA ILE A 126 11.68 7.99 -5.52
C ILE A 126 10.52 7.13 -5.05
N LEU A 127 10.80 6.16 -4.19
CA LEU A 127 9.78 5.22 -3.70
C LEU A 127 9.20 5.70 -2.38
N VAL A 128 7.87 5.72 -2.28
CA VAL A 128 7.14 6.11 -1.08
C VAL A 128 6.19 5.00 -0.68
N GLY A 129 6.37 4.47 0.54
CA GLY A 129 5.52 3.38 1.04
C GLY A 129 4.93 3.69 2.41
N HIS A 130 3.60 3.67 2.51
CA HIS A 130 2.91 3.74 3.79
C HIS A 130 2.67 2.35 4.35
N SER A 131 2.99 2.14 5.64
CA SER A 131 2.66 0.89 6.35
C SER A 131 3.14 -0.36 5.59
N PHE A 132 2.23 -1.24 5.12
CA PHE A 132 2.54 -2.42 4.31
C PHE A 132 3.18 -2.06 2.97
N GLY A 133 2.80 -0.94 2.35
CA GLY A 133 3.41 -0.44 1.12
C GLY A 133 4.91 -0.22 1.26
N GLY A 134 5.39 0.16 2.45
CA GLY A 134 6.83 0.29 2.69
C GLY A 134 7.60 -1.04 2.59
N LEU A 135 6.96 -2.18 2.92
CA LEU A 135 7.56 -3.51 2.70
C LEU A 135 7.77 -3.77 1.20
N ASN A 136 6.76 -3.45 0.38
CA ASN A 136 6.81 -3.61 -1.07
C ASN A 136 7.86 -2.72 -1.70
N MET A 137 7.93 -1.44 -1.29
CA MET A 137 8.87 -0.47 -1.82
C MET A 137 10.32 -0.81 -1.45
N ARG A 138 10.57 -1.34 -0.24
CA ARG A 138 11.88 -1.88 0.15
C ARG A 138 12.28 -3.06 -0.74
N LEU A 139 11.36 -3.97 -1.03
CA LEU A 139 11.63 -5.11 -1.92
C LEU A 139 11.89 -4.64 -3.36
N PHE A 140 11.16 -3.61 -3.84
CA PHE A 140 11.43 -3.01 -5.15
C PHE A 140 12.83 -2.39 -5.21
N ALA A 141 13.22 -1.59 -4.22
CA ALA A 141 14.55 -0.98 -4.13
C ALA A 141 15.67 -2.03 -4.06
N SER A 142 15.45 -3.14 -3.36
CA SER A 142 16.39 -4.27 -3.33
C SER A 142 16.55 -4.95 -4.70
N LYS A 143 15.45 -5.07 -5.46
CA LYS A 143 15.43 -5.78 -6.76
C LYS A 143 15.93 -4.92 -7.92
N TYR A 144 15.76 -3.60 -7.83
CA TYR A 144 16.10 -2.63 -8.86
C TYR A 144 16.95 -1.48 -8.28
N PRO A 145 18.13 -1.79 -7.71
CA PRO A 145 18.93 -0.79 -6.96
C PRO A 145 19.42 0.37 -7.84
N ASP A 146 19.65 0.15 -9.13
CA ASP A 146 20.14 1.19 -10.05
C ASP A 146 19.01 2.11 -10.54
N GLU A 147 17.75 1.76 -10.29
CA GLU A 147 16.60 2.55 -10.71
C GLU A 147 16.08 3.48 -9.59
N VAL A 148 16.52 3.27 -8.33
CA VAL A 148 15.97 3.92 -7.14
C VAL A 148 16.98 4.85 -6.51
N THR A 149 16.62 6.12 -6.38
CA THR A 149 17.49 7.16 -5.79
C THR A 149 17.14 7.48 -4.35
N SER A 150 15.89 7.28 -3.94
CA SER A 150 15.45 7.55 -2.57
C SER A 150 14.27 6.66 -2.16
N LEU A 151 14.19 6.34 -0.87
CA LEU A 151 13.13 5.55 -0.27
C LEU A 151 12.54 6.29 0.94
N ILE A 152 11.24 6.57 0.91
CA ILE A 152 10.51 7.26 1.98
C ILE A 152 9.49 6.30 2.59
N LEU A 153 9.66 5.99 3.87
CA LEU A 153 8.87 5.02 4.62
C LEU A 153 7.99 5.74 5.63
N ILE A 154 6.69 5.80 5.35
CA ILE A 154 5.69 6.49 6.18
C ILE A 154 5.07 5.48 7.14
N ASP A 155 5.46 5.55 8.41
CA ASP A 155 5.07 4.62 9.49
C ASP A 155 5.02 3.17 9.02
N SER A 156 6.08 2.79 8.29
CA SER A 156 6.17 1.51 7.59
C SER A 156 6.32 0.35 8.56
N VAL A 157 5.82 -0.81 8.16
CA VAL A 157 6.06 -2.06 8.88
C VAL A 157 7.48 -2.56 8.63
N HIS A 158 8.09 -3.12 9.68
CA HIS A 158 9.26 -3.97 9.57
C HIS A 158 8.83 -5.43 9.38
N GLU A 159 9.59 -6.26 8.67
CA GLU A 159 9.26 -7.65 8.37
C GLU A 159 9.01 -8.49 9.62
N ASN A 160 9.68 -8.22 10.74
CA ASN A 160 9.49 -8.91 12.03
C ASN A 160 8.03 -8.86 12.51
N ARG A 161 7.24 -7.87 12.03
CA ARG A 161 5.82 -7.79 12.36
C ARG A 161 5.03 -8.98 11.85
N TYR A 162 5.47 -9.61 10.78
CA TYR A 162 4.76 -10.72 10.13
C TYR A 162 5.46 -12.08 10.31
N LEU A 163 6.66 -12.13 10.84
CA LEU A 163 7.35 -13.39 11.13
C LEU A 163 6.78 -14.05 12.37
N SER A 164 6.16 -15.20 12.20
CA SER A 164 5.50 -15.92 13.30
C SER A 164 6.46 -16.37 14.40
N GLY A 165 7.74 -16.58 14.07
CA GLY A 165 8.82 -16.89 15.01
C GLY A 165 9.12 -15.75 15.99
N GLU A 166 8.95 -14.50 15.55
CA GLU A 166 9.23 -13.28 16.35
C GLU A 166 8.06 -12.88 17.27
N TRP A 167 6.94 -13.61 17.24
CA TRP A 167 5.74 -13.19 17.97
C TRP A 167 5.70 -13.69 19.40
N GLY A 168 5.58 -12.77 20.35
CA GLY A 168 5.12 -13.07 21.70
C GLY A 168 3.63 -13.45 21.74
N THR A 169 3.16 -13.91 22.89
CA THR A 169 1.78 -14.42 23.09
C THR A 169 0.71 -13.38 22.69
N VAL A 170 0.91 -12.11 23.04
CA VAL A 170 -0.03 -11.02 22.73
C VAL A 170 -0.13 -10.83 21.22
N ARG A 171 1.01 -10.77 20.53
CA ARG A 171 1.04 -10.60 19.08
C ARG A 171 0.36 -11.74 18.35
N ARG A 172 0.59 -12.99 18.77
CA ARG A 172 -0.09 -14.18 18.23
C ARG A 172 -1.61 -14.09 18.35
N LYS A 173 -2.13 -13.60 19.50
CA LYS A 173 -3.57 -13.39 19.70
C LYS A 173 -4.12 -12.33 18.73
N ILE A 174 -3.43 -11.20 18.60
CA ILE A 174 -3.82 -10.12 17.68
C ILE A 174 -3.86 -10.64 16.23
N GLN A 175 -2.81 -11.31 15.76
CA GLN A 175 -2.75 -11.87 14.41
C GLN A 175 -3.89 -12.86 14.14
N ARG A 176 -4.14 -13.79 15.07
CA ARG A 176 -5.26 -14.74 14.93
C ARG A 176 -6.62 -14.04 14.88
N LYS A 177 -6.83 -12.99 15.70
CA LYS A 177 -8.06 -12.19 15.70
C LYS A 177 -8.24 -11.45 14.39
N SER A 178 -7.20 -10.79 13.90
CA SER A 178 -7.20 -10.07 12.63
C SER A 178 -7.48 -11.02 11.45
N LEU A 179 -6.79 -12.16 11.41
CA LEU A 179 -7.01 -13.16 10.36
C LEU A 179 -8.45 -13.68 10.34
N ARG A 180 -9.05 -13.94 11.52
CA ARG A 180 -10.46 -14.36 11.63
C ARG A 180 -11.41 -13.28 11.15
N LEU A 181 -11.13 -12.01 11.49
CA LEU A 181 -11.95 -10.88 11.07
C LEU A 181 -11.92 -10.69 9.55
N PHE A 182 -10.72 -10.70 8.95
CA PHE A 182 -10.57 -10.59 7.50
C PHE A 182 -11.19 -11.78 6.77
N LYS A 183 -11.01 -13.01 7.30
CA LYS A 183 -11.66 -14.21 6.77
C LYS A 183 -13.19 -14.10 6.83
N PHE A 184 -13.73 -13.62 7.93
CA PHE A 184 -15.17 -13.39 8.07
C PHE A 184 -15.68 -12.39 7.03
N GLY A 185 -14.99 -11.23 6.88
CA GLY A 185 -15.30 -10.25 5.85
C GLY A 185 -15.28 -10.86 4.44
N TYR A 186 -14.23 -11.62 4.10
CA TYR A 186 -14.11 -12.33 2.82
C TYR A 186 -15.29 -13.29 2.57
N LEU A 187 -15.61 -14.15 3.55
CA LEU A 187 -16.65 -15.17 3.39
C LEU A 187 -18.06 -14.59 3.25
N THR A 188 -18.30 -13.42 3.85
CA THR A 188 -19.64 -12.82 3.93
C THR A 188 -19.83 -11.59 3.03
N SER A 189 -18.76 -11.16 2.35
CA SER A 189 -18.80 -9.96 1.51
C SER A 189 -19.76 -10.07 0.32
N GLY A 190 -19.88 -11.27 -0.27
CA GLY A 190 -20.83 -11.52 -1.36
C GLY A 190 -22.30 -11.37 -0.92
N LEU A 191 -22.61 -11.69 0.34
CA LEU A 191 -23.93 -11.47 0.96
C LEU A 191 -24.18 -10.00 1.33
N GLY A 192 -23.20 -9.12 1.25
CA GLY A 192 -23.31 -7.72 1.68
C GLY A 192 -23.29 -7.53 3.21
N LEU A 193 -22.99 -8.55 4.01
CA LEU A 193 -23.03 -8.46 5.47
C LEU A 193 -22.05 -7.41 6.05
N PRO A 194 -20.79 -7.28 5.57
CA PRO A 194 -19.91 -6.22 6.05
C PRO A 194 -20.43 -4.80 5.76
N LYS A 195 -21.16 -4.62 4.64
CA LYS A 195 -21.81 -3.35 4.31
C LYS A 195 -22.95 -3.03 5.29
N LEU A 196 -23.76 -4.03 5.63
CA LEU A 196 -24.83 -3.90 6.64
C LEU A 196 -24.22 -3.54 8.02
N LEU A 197 -23.07 -4.12 8.37
CA LEU A 197 -22.34 -3.83 9.61
C LEU A 197 -21.51 -2.54 9.54
N LYS A 198 -21.55 -1.79 8.44
CA LYS A 198 -20.77 -0.56 8.22
C LYS A 198 -19.26 -0.75 8.46
N GLN A 199 -18.69 -1.86 7.96
CA GLN A 199 -17.28 -2.23 8.10
C GLN A 199 -16.59 -2.26 6.73
N PRO A 200 -16.26 -1.11 6.12
CA PRO A 200 -15.54 -1.07 4.85
C PRO A 200 -14.09 -1.54 5.03
N VAL A 201 -13.50 -2.05 3.96
CA VAL A 201 -12.06 -2.21 3.85
C VAL A 201 -11.43 -0.84 3.59
N GLY A 202 -10.25 -0.59 4.15
CA GLY A 202 -9.53 0.67 4.00
C GLY A 202 -10.01 1.77 4.93
N ARG A 203 -9.94 3.01 4.48
CA ARG A 203 -10.26 4.19 5.27
C ARG A 203 -11.76 4.36 5.45
N ARG A 204 -12.19 4.56 6.68
CA ARG A 204 -13.62 4.78 6.96
C ARG A 204 -14.07 6.20 6.61
N GLN A 205 -13.14 7.14 6.64
CA GLN A 205 -13.41 8.55 6.39
C GLN A 205 -12.30 9.13 5.52
N LEU A 206 -12.71 9.69 4.39
CA LEU A 206 -11.95 10.62 3.58
C LEU A 206 -12.79 11.88 3.44
N PRO A 207 -12.20 13.06 3.16
CA PRO A 207 -12.99 14.27 2.92
C PRO A 207 -13.81 14.17 1.63
N GLU A 208 -14.83 14.96 1.51
CA GLU A 208 -15.52 15.15 0.24
C GLU A 208 -14.57 15.81 -0.78
N PRO A 209 -14.59 15.42 -2.07
CA PRO A 209 -15.55 14.50 -2.70
C PRO A 209 -15.17 13.01 -2.67
N TYR A 210 -14.11 12.63 -1.96
CA TYR A 210 -13.53 11.27 -2.00
C TYR A 210 -14.34 10.25 -1.17
N GLN A 211 -15.18 10.71 -0.25
CA GLN A 211 -16.01 9.85 0.60
C GLN A 211 -16.90 8.87 -0.21
N LYS A 212 -17.39 9.27 -1.40
CA LYS A 212 -18.17 8.40 -2.27
C LYS A 212 -17.41 7.14 -2.71
N TYR A 213 -16.09 7.23 -2.92
CA TYR A 213 -15.26 6.11 -3.33
C TYR A 213 -15.12 5.06 -2.23
N ILE A 214 -15.02 5.49 -0.97
CA ILE A 214 -15.03 4.56 0.17
C ILE A 214 -16.31 3.73 0.20
N LYS A 215 -17.46 4.36 -0.07
CA LYS A 215 -18.75 3.65 -0.11
C LYS A 215 -18.82 2.62 -1.24
N TYR A 216 -18.12 2.84 -2.34
CA TYR A 216 -18.06 1.90 -3.45
C TYR A 216 -16.95 0.87 -3.26
N ILE A 217 -15.68 1.30 -3.21
CA ILE A 217 -14.50 0.43 -3.18
C ILE A 217 -14.42 -0.35 -1.86
N GLY A 218 -14.64 0.32 -0.72
CA GLY A 218 -14.48 -0.28 0.60
C GLY A 218 -15.50 -1.38 0.92
N TYR A 219 -16.64 -1.42 0.22
CA TYR A 219 -17.66 -2.47 0.38
C TYR A 219 -17.68 -3.48 -0.77
N HIS A 220 -16.80 -3.33 -1.76
CA HIS A 220 -16.75 -4.27 -2.87
C HIS A 220 -16.18 -5.63 -2.41
N PRO A 221 -16.77 -6.78 -2.79
CA PRO A 221 -16.31 -8.11 -2.37
C PRO A 221 -14.83 -8.38 -2.64
N ASN A 222 -14.27 -7.86 -3.75
CA ASN A 222 -12.85 -8.00 -4.09
C ASN A 222 -11.93 -7.39 -3.04
N SER A 223 -12.32 -6.25 -2.42
CA SER A 223 -11.51 -5.59 -1.40
C SER A 223 -11.37 -6.44 -0.12
N TYR A 224 -12.44 -7.15 0.26
CA TYR A 224 -12.38 -8.10 1.39
C TYR A 224 -11.53 -9.32 1.05
N GLU A 225 -11.59 -9.81 -0.17
CA GLU A 225 -10.72 -10.89 -0.63
C GLU A 225 -9.26 -10.45 -0.64
N ALA A 226 -8.98 -9.26 -1.17
CA ALA A 226 -7.64 -8.69 -1.24
C ALA A 226 -7.01 -8.54 0.15
N VAL A 227 -7.69 -7.88 1.11
CA VAL A 227 -7.14 -7.67 2.46
C VAL A 227 -6.95 -8.99 3.21
N TYR A 228 -7.86 -9.95 3.02
CA TYR A 228 -7.71 -11.28 3.62
C TYR A 228 -6.49 -12.01 3.05
N LYS A 229 -6.30 -12.02 1.73
CA LYS A 229 -5.14 -12.65 1.07
C LYS A 229 -3.84 -11.96 1.44
N GLU A 230 -3.77 -10.65 1.32
CA GLU A 230 -2.57 -9.87 1.66
C GLU A 230 -2.13 -10.13 3.11
N PHE A 231 -3.08 -10.16 4.05
CA PHE A 231 -2.79 -10.49 5.44
C PHE A 231 -2.41 -11.98 5.63
N LEU A 232 -3.06 -12.89 4.93
CA LEU A 232 -2.77 -14.33 5.00
C LEU A 232 -1.35 -14.64 4.51
N TYR A 233 -0.89 -13.95 3.46
CA TYR A 233 0.43 -14.14 2.85
C TYR A 233 1.48 -13.14 3.33
N SER A 234 1.18 -12.32 4.34
CA SER A 234 2.11 -11.31 4.87
C SER A 234 3.41 -11.90 5.44
N GLU A 235 3.37 -13.12 6.02
CA GLU A 235 4.58 -13.81 6.46
C GLU A 235 5.47 -14.23 5.27
N GLN A 236 4.86 -14.63 4.15
CA GLN A 236 5.62 -14.94 2.94
C GLN A 236 6.25 -13.67 2.36
N SER A 237 5.53 -12.55 2.32
CA SER A 237 6.06 -11.26 1.92
C SER A 237 7.25 -10.81 2.79
N ALA A 238 7.14 -10.99 4.12
CA ALA A 238 8.24 -10.70 5.04
C ALA A 238 9.47 -11.59 4.77
N LYS A 239 9.28 -12.87 4.52
CA LYS A 239 10.37 -13.79 4.16
C LYS A 239 11.02 -13.46 2.82
N GLN A 240 10.26 -12.98 1.84
CA GLN A 240 10.81 -12.50 0.58
C GLN A 240 11.78 -11.34 0.79
N LEU A 241 11.42 -10.39 1.66
CA LEU A 241 12.28 -9.25 1.97
C LEU A 241 13.55 -9.66 2.74
N ILE A 242 13.46 -10.59 3.70
CA ILE A 242 14.63 -11.10 4.41
C ILE A 242 15.62 -11.80 3.47
N ASN A 243 15.10 -12.53 2.49
CA ASN A 243 15.90 -13.26 1.52
C ASN A 243 16.35 -12.41 0.32
N ALA A 244 15.91 -11.15 0.26
CA ALA A 244 16.28 -10.23 -0.80
C ALA A 244 17.71 -9.72 -0.61
N THR A 245 18.33 -9.21 -1.68
CA THR A 245 19.61 -8.52 -1.59
C THR A 245 19.49 -7.31 -0.66
N PRO A 246 20.43 -7.07 0.24
CA PRO A 246 20.43 -5.85 1.05
C PRO A 246 20.35 -4.60 0.18
N LEU A 247 19.71 -3.56 0.71
CA LEU A 247 19.69 -2.26 0.03
C LEU A 247 21.12 -1.74 -0.17
N ASN A 248 21.33 -0.96 -1.23
CA ASN A 248 22.57 -0.23 -1.39
C ASN A 248 22.84 0.61 -0.13
N SER A 249 24.03 0.50 0.45
CA SER A 249 24.40 1.17 1.71
C SER A 249 24.30 2.69 1.64
N GLU A 250 24.42 3.26 0.44
CA GLU A 250 24.37 4.70 0.19
C GLU A 250 22.98 5.20 -0.22
N LEU A 251 22.00 4.30 -0.38
CA LEU A 251 20.64 4.70 -0.72
C LEU A 251 20.07 5.61 0.37
N ALA A 252 19.58 6.77 -0.04
CA ALA A 252 18.91 7.70 0.87
C ALA A 252 17.57 7.13 1.34
N VAL A 253 17.42 6.96 2.66
CA VAL A 253 16.20 6.45 3.27
C VAL A 253 15.66 7.45 4.30
N THR A 254 14.42 7.89 4.12
CA THR A 254 13.74 8.72 5.13
C THR A 254 12.62 7.91 5.78
N ILE A 255 12.64 7.82 7.09
CA ILE A 255 11.60 7.16 7.88
C ILE A 255 10.78 8.24 8.59
N ILE A 256 9.48 8.24 8.38
CA ILE A 256 8.56 9.14 9.08
C ILE A 256 7.71 8.27 10.00
N SER A 257 7.93 8.40 11.31
CA SER A 257 7.30 7.55 12.33
C SER A 257 6.20 8.29 13.07
N SER A 258 5.08 7.61 13.32
CA SER A 258 3.97 8.10 14.13
C SER A 258 4.33 8.16 15.63
N ASN A 259 3.41 8.72 16.44
CA ASN A 259 3.51 8.75 17.91
C ASN A 259 3.11 7.41 18.58
N ASN A 260 3.11 6.32 17.84
CA ASN A 260 2.74 5.00 18.37
C ASN A 260 3.66 4.60 19.52
N THR A 261 3.05 4.27 20.68
CA THR A 261 3.74 3.89 21.92
C THR A 261 3.83 2.38 22.14
N ASP A 262 3.31 1.54 21.23
CA ASP A 262 3.52 0.07 21.29
C ASP A 262 5.01 -0.22 21.24
N PRO A 263 5.60 -0.81 22.31
CA PRO A 263 7.04 -1.07 22.37
C PRO A 263 7.55 -1.89 21.16
N THR A 264 6.74 -2.84 20.69
CA THR A 264 7.09 -3.66 19.52
C THR A 264 7.15 -2.80 18.24
N TRP A 265 6.22 -1.84 18.10
CA TRP A 265 6.23 -0.91 16.96
C TRP A 265 7.44 0.03 17.02
N VAL A 266 7.69 0.60 18.18
CA VAL A 266 8.85 1.50 18.40
C VAL A 266 10.18 0.79 18.09
N GLU A 267 10.33 -0.45 18.53
CA GLU A 267 11.52 -1.25 18.24
C GLU A 267 11.66 -1.51 16.72
N GLN A 268 10.56 -1.83 16.05
CA GLN A 268 10.56 -2.04 14.60
C GLN A 268 10.92 -0.76 13.84
N GLN A 269 10.48 0.42 14.29
CA GLN A 269 10.89 1.70 13.69
C GLN A 269 12.40 1.97 13.87
N LYS A 270 13.01 1.55 14.99
CA LYS A 270 14.46 1.62 15.18
C LYS A 270 15.21 0.65 14.24
N LEU A 271 14.67 -0.53 13.99
CA LEU A 271 15.28 -1.46 13.02
C LEU A 271 15.29 -0.87 11.60
N LEU A 272 14.21 -0.18 11.22
CA LEU A 272 14.17 0.54 9.95
C LEU A 272 15.20 1.66 9.86
N SER A 273 15.57 2.32 10.97
CA SER A 273 16.60 3.38 10.95
C SER A 273 18.03 2.87 10.67
N ASN A 274 18.23 1.57 10.59
CA ASN A 274 19.50 0.93 10.28
C ASN A 274 19.53 0.29 8.87
N LEU A 275 18.62 0.67 7.98
CA LEU A 275 18.51 0.05 6.64
C LEU A 275 19.70 0.37 5.73
N THR A 276 20.26 1.58 5.85
CA THR A 276 21.42 2.05 5.08
C THR A 276 22.29 2.98 5.92
N ASN A 277 23.50 3.32 5.45
CA ASN A 277 24.34 4.32 6.08
C ASN A 277 23.76 5.74 5.98
N ASN A 278 22.83 5.95 5.04
CA ASN A 278 22.20 7.23 4.74
C ASN A 278 20.69 7.17 5.10
N THR A 279 20.40 6.75 6.34
CA THR A 279 19.01 6.70 6.84
C THR A 279 18.75 7.84 7.82
N PHE A 280 17.69 8.59 7.58
CA PHE A 280 17.21 9.66 8.45
C PHE A 280 15.81 9.35 9.00
N GLN A 281 15.54 9.70 10.27
CA GLN A 281 14.24 9.48 10.90
C GLN A 281 13.59 10.77 11.38
N ILE A 282 12.35 10.98 10.96
CA ILE A 282 11.45 12.05 11.42
C ILE A 282 10.40 11.42 12.34
N LYS A 283 10.21 11.97 13.54
CA LYS A 283 9.13 11.56 14.44
C LYS A 283 8.04 12.61 14.43
N THR A 284 6.79 12.17 14.31
CA THR A 284 5.63 13.07 14.34
C THR A 284 4.78 12.85 15.59
N THR A 285 3.87 13.77 15.84
CA THR A 285 2.83 13.65 16.88
C THR A 285 1.53 13.03 16.35
N THR A 286 1.49 12.68 15.07
CA THR A 286 0.33 12.09 14.38
C THR A 286 0.19 10.60 14.65
N ASN A 287 -0.98 10.05 14.34
CA ASN A 287 -1.23 8.61 14.37
C ASN A 287 -0.65 7.92 13.12
N HIS A 288 -0.95 6.63 12.96
CA HIS A 288 -0.47 5.78 11.85
C HIS A 288 -0.74 6.32 10.45
N SER A 289 -1.78 7.14 10.27
CA SER A 289 -2.17 7.68 8.96
C SER A 289 -1.54 9.05 8.69
N ILE A 290 -0.23 9.18 8.85
CA ILE A 290 0.52 10.45 8.75
C ILE A 290 0.21 11.18 7.45
N HIS A 291 0.14 10.48 6.32
CA HIS A 291 -0.16 11.02 4.99
C HIS A 291 -1.56 11.65 4.86
N LEU A 292 -2.47 11.36 5.79
CA LEU A 292 -3.80 11.97 5.87
C LEU A 292 -3.88 13.04 6.97
N GLU A 293 -3.15 12.87 8.06
CA GLU A 293 -3.20 13.77 9.22
C GLU A 293 -2.22 14.94 9.11
N ASN A 294 -1.10 14.74 8.43
CA ASN A 294 -0.08 15.77 8.17
C ASN A 294 0.51 15.57 6.77
N PRO A 295 -0.30 15.78 5.71
CA PRO A 295 0.14 15.56 4.33
C PRO A 295 1.25 16.54 3.92
N GLU A 296 1.31 17.73 4.50
CA GLU A 296 2.34 18.74 4.23
C GLU A 296 3.73 18.22 4.56
N LEU A 297 3.91 17.53 5.69
CA LEU A 297 5.18 16.91 6.05
C LEU A 297 5.63 15.90 4.97
N ILE A 298 4.69 15.13 4.44
CA ILE A 298 5.00 14.13 3.40
C ILE A 298 5.36 14.83 2.08
N ILE A 299 4.60 15.86 1.70
CA ILE A 299 4.87 16.67 0.50
C ILE A 299 6.25 17.33 0.60
N ASP A 300 6.56 17.97 1.73
CA ASP A 300 7.85 18.62 1.96
C ASP A 300 9.00 17.63 1.90
N THR A 301 8.85 16.45 2.54
CA THR A 301 9.89 15.41 2.52
C THR A 301 10.16 14.91 1.11
N ILE A 302 9.11 14.62 0.33
CA ILE A 302 9.26 14.16 -1.05
C ILE A 302 9.82 15.28 -1.93
N SER A 303 9.33 16.52 -1.77
CA SER A 303 9.82 17.68 -2.54
C SER A 303 11.30 17.96 -2.32
N ARG A 304 11.79 17.78 -1.10
CA ARG A 304 13.23 17.88 -0.79
C ARG A 304 14.04 16.79 -1.51
N ALA A 305 13.54 15.54 -1.52
CA ALA A 305 14.21 14.45 -2.22
C ALA A 305 14.26 14.69 -3.74
N VAL A 306 13.21 15.25 -4.34
CA VAL A 306 13.17 15.64 -5.76
C VAL A 306 14.21 16.74 -6.03
N LYS A 307 14.21 17.83 -5.25
CA LYS A 307 15.16 18.95 -5.43
C LYS A 307 16.61 18.53 -5.29
N GLN A 308 16.94 17.68 -4.33
CA GLN A 308 18.30 17.18 -4.14
C GLN A 308 18.79 16.40 -5.37
N LEU A 309 17.89 15.62 -5.99
CA LEU A 309 18.21 14.92 -7.23
C LEU A 309 18.46 15.91 -8.38
N ASP A 310 17.64 16.94 -8.52
CA ASP A 310 17.78 17.99 -9.53
C ASP A 310 19.08 18.77 -9.39
N ASP A 311 19.49 19.07 -8.15
CA ASP A 311 20.72 19.79 -7.83
C ASP A 311 21.98 18.92 -7.99
N GLY A 312 21.85 17.65 -8.34
CA GLY A 312 22.98 16.70 -8.46
C GLY A 312 23.72 16.46 -7.14
N MET A 313 23.11 16.81 -6.01
CA MET A 313 23.69 16.60 -4.69
C MET A 313 23.57 15.13 -4.29
N SER A 314 24.68 14.54 -3.85
CA SER A 314 24.66 13.26 -3.13
C SER A 314 23.71 13.39 -1.94
N THR A 315 22.69 12.56 -1.87
CA THR A 315 21.51 12.70 -1.01
C THR A 315 21.89 12.61 0.48
N VAL A 316 22.32 13.71 1.09
CA VAL A 316 22.37 13.87 2.54
C VAL A 316 21.05 14.54 2.95
N LEU A 317 20.01 13.75 3.17
CA LEU A 317 18.77 14.22 3.73
C LEU A 317 19.03 14.71 5.15
N PHE A 318 18.92 16.02 5.39
CA PHE A 318 19.00 16.66 6.71
C PHE A 318 20.40 16.75 7.37
N ALA A 319 21.32 17.51 6.81
CA ALA A 319 22.38 18.13 7.60
C ALA A 319 21.79 19.38 8.27
N ASN A 320 21.53 19.26 9.56
CA ASN A 320 21.32 20.33 10.56
C ASN A 320 20.48 21.57 10.17
N GLU A 321 19.23 21.60 10.58
CA GLU A 321 18.60 22.81 11.17
C GLU A 321 18.15 22.53 12.60
#